data_5a9c217e30bc8b60d0111e5641de506e
#
_entry.id   5a9c217e30bc8b60d0111e5641de506e
#
_cell.length_a   1.000
_cell.length_b   1.000
_cell.length_c   1.000
_cell.angle_alpha   90.00
_cell.angle_beta   90.00
_cell.angle_gamma   90.00
#
_symmetry.space_group_name_H-M   'P 1'
#
loop_
_entity.id
_entity.type
_entity.pdbx_description
1 polymer ?
#
loop_
_entity_poly.entity_id
_entity_poly.type
_entity_poly.pdbx_seq_one_letter_code
_entity_poly.pdbx_strand_id
1 'polypeptide(L)'
;MIKNIAVLEGDGIGPEVMKEAIKVLDIISKKSKIKFNYSKALVGASAINKKGNPFPDDTKDICKSSDAILFGAIGDPKYDNDPKAKIRPEDGLLEMRKFLGLYANIRPVKTYNSLIEYSPLKNKILKNVDFVVFRELTGGIYFGKKGISDDGNKAYDTCVYKKSEIERISFLAFNEALKRNKKL
;
A
#
# COMPACT_ATOMS: atom_id res chain seq x y z
N MET A 1 4.14 8.77 -25.51
CA MET A 1 3.09 8.00 -24.80
C MET A 1 2.66 8.82 -23.60
N ILE A 2 1.34 8.97 -23.36
CA ILE A 2 0.79 9.68 -22.21
C ILE A 2 0.32 8.62 -21.19
N LYS A 3 0.61 8.84 -19.91
CA LYS A 3 0.16 8.01 -18.79
C LYS A 3 -0.56 8.86 -17.76
N ASN A 4 -1.76 8.46 -17.39
CA ASN A 4 -2.58 9.12 -16.39
C ASN A 4 -2.28 8.50 -15.01
N ILE A 5 -1.92 9.33 -14.06
CA ILE A 5 -1.53 8.93 -12.71
C ILE A 5 -2.50 9.54 -11.71
N ALA A 6 -3.21 8.69 -10.97
CA ALA A 6 -3.93 9.15 -9.79
C ALA A 6 -2.93 9.45 -8.67
N VAL A 7 -3.03 10.63 -8.06
CA VAL A 7 -2.14 11.08 -6.99
C VAL A 7 -2.93 11.15 -5.69
N LEU A 8 -2.70 10.20 -4.81
CA LEU A 8 -3.31 10.08 -3.50
C LEU A 8 -2.26 10.43 -2.44
N GLU A 9 -2.17 11.70 -2.09
CA GLU A 9 -1.17 12.18 -1.13
C GLU A 9 -1.39 11.60 0.27
N GLY A 10 -2.67 11.41 0.66
CA GLY A 10 -3.04 10.84 1.95
C GLY A 10 -2.83 11.81 3.12
N ASP A 11 -2.23 11.29 4.19
CA ASP A 11 -2.18 11.95 5.50
C ASP A 11 -0.73 12.17 5.99
N GLY A 12 -0.57 12.96 7.04
CA GLY A 12 0.70 13.17 7.73
C GLY A 12 1.84 13.61 6.80
N ILE A 13 2.89 12.79 6.71
CA ILE A 13 4.07 13.03 5.84
C ILE A 13 3.77 12.81 4.35
N GLY A 14 2.60 12.24 4.02
CA GLY A 14 2.23 11.87 2.65
C GLY A 14 2.42 12.99 1.63
N PRO A 15 1.84 14.19 1.82
CA PRO A 15 2.00 15.31 0.87
C PRO A 15 3.45 15.71 0.60
N GLU A 16 4.32 15.66 1.62
CA GLU A 16 5.74 16.01 1.49
C GLU A 16 6.48 15.00 0.62
N VAL A 17 6.36 13.71 0.92
CA VAL A 17 7.04 12.66 0.15
C VAL A 17 6.49 12.56 -1.27
N MET A 18 5.19 12.79 -1.46
CA MET A 18 4.56 12.79 -2.77
C MET A 18 5.06 13.92 -3.66
N LYS A 19 5.29 15.11 -3.09
CA LYS A 19 5.89 16.24 -3.81
C LYS A 19 7.26 15.87 -4.39
N GLU A 20 8.10 15.17 -3.62
CA GLU A 20 9.42 14.76 -4.09
C GLU A 20 9.31 13.62 -5.13
N ALA A 21 8.40 12.67 -4.95
CA ALA A 21 8.15 11.61 -5.94
C ALA A 21 7.71 12.19 -7.30
N ILE A 22 6.82 13.19 -7.31
CA ILE A 22 6.37 13.86 -8.54
C ILE A 22 7.55 14.55 -9.25
N LYS A 23 8.45 15.22 -8.51
CA LYS A 23 9.66 15.82 -9.11
C LYS A 23 10.51 14.78 -9.87
N VAL A 24 10.65 13.57 -9.30
CA VAL A 24 11.38 12.47 -9.96
C VAL A 24 10.67 12.06 -11.25
N LEU A 25 9.35 11.87 -11.20
CA LEU A 25 8.55 11.52 -12.39
C LEU A 25 8.62 12.60 -13.46
N ASP A 26 8.62 13.87 -13.10
CA ASP A 26 8.74 15.00 -14.03
C ASP A 26 10.11 15.00 -14.75
N ILE A 27 11.17 14.66 -14.03
CA ILE A 27 12.52 14.52 -14.63
C ILE A 27 12.54 13.33 -15.59
N ILE A 28 11.93 12.20 -15.21
CA ILE A 28 11.80 11.02 -16.09
C ILE A 28 11.01 11.39 -17.34
N SER A 29 9.90 12.12 -17.18
CA SER A 29 9.10 12.62 -18.30
C SER A 29 9.92 13.45 -19.28
N LYS A 30 10.77 14.36 -18.78
CA LYS A 30 11.67 15.19 -19.60
C LYS A 30 12.75 14.38 -20.32
N LYS A 31 13.22 13.28 -19.73
CA LYS A 31 14.30 12.44 -20.26
C LYS A 31 13.80 11.26 -21.10
N SER A 32 12.50 11.03 -21.17
CA SER A 32 11.88 9.91 -21.87
C SER A 32 10.80 10.38 -22.84
N LYS A 33 10.24 9.45 -23.61
CA LYS A 33 9.08 9.71 -24.48
C LYS A 33 7.73 9.55 -23.76
N ILE A 34 7.75 9.48 -22.40
CA ILE A 34 6.56 9.29 -21.57
C ILE A 34 6.21 10.64 -20.94
N LYS A 35 4.94 11.03 -21.08
CA LYS A 35 4.36 12.18 -20.36
C LYS A 35 3.40 11.66 -19.30
N PHE A 36 3.46 12.25 -18.10
CA PHE A 36 2.54 11.95 -17.02
C PHE A 36 1.51 13.06 -16.85
N ASN A 37 0.24 12.69 -16.81
CA ASN A 37 -0.86 13.55 -16.38
C ASN A 37 -1.24 13.17 -14.96
N TYR A 38 -1.31 14.12 -14.05
CA TYR A 38 -1.61 13.87 -12.63
C TYR A 38 -3.03 14.31 -12.29
N SER A 39 -3.81 13.41 -11.70
CA SER A 39 -5.13 13.70 -11.14
C SER A 39 -5.08 13.48 -9.63
N LYS A 40 -5.20 14.58 -8.85
CA LYS A 40 -5.19 14.50 -7.39
C LYS A 40 -6.55 14.10 -6.85
N ALA A 41 -6.56 13.22 -5.83
CA ALA A 41 -7.75 12.83 -5.10
C ALA A 41 -7.45 12.61 -3.61
N LEU A 42 -8.50 12.65 -2.79
CA LEU A 42 -8.40 12.51 -1.34
C LEU A 42 -8.52 11.06 -0.91
N VAL A 43 -7.76 10.66 0.11
CA VAL A 43 -7.85 9.34 0.75
C VAL A 43 -7.42 9.45 2.22
N GLY A 44 -7.93 8.57 3.08
CA GLY A 44 -7.55 8.53 4.50
C GLY A 44 -8.20 9.62 5.35
N ALA A 45 -7.48 10.12 6.34
CA ALA A 45 -7.97 11.17 7.26
C ALA A 45 -8.32 12.47 6.52
N SER A 46 -7.54 12.84 5.52
CA SER A 46 -7.81 14.02 4.68
C SER A 46 -9.15 13.92 3.95
N ALA A 47 -9.54 12.72 3.52
CA ALA A 47 -10.84 12.45 2.91
C ALA A 47 -11.96 12.43 3.94
N ILE A 48 -11.76 11.79 5.10
CA ILE A 48 -12.75 11.77 6.19
C ILE A 48 -13.07 13.20 6.63
N ASN A 49 -12.06 14.03 6.85
CA ASN A 49 -12.22 15.41 7.31
C ASN A 49 -13.01 16.27 6.32
N LYS A 50 -12.89 16.01 5.00
CA LYS A 50 -13.57 16.82 3.97
C LYS A 50 -14.90 16.23 3.49
N LYS A 51 -15.05 14.89 3.51
CA LYS A 51 -16.15 14.18 2.87
C LYS A 51 -16.83 13.13 3.75
N GLY A 52 -16.35 12.92 4.98
CA GLY A 52 -16.87 11.90 5.89
C GLY A 52 -16.60 10.44 5.48
N ASN A 53 -15.79 10.22 4.43
CA ASN A 53 -15.50 8.90 3.88
C ASN A 53 -14.00 8.79 3.59
N PRO A 54 -13.29 7.73 4.06
CA PRO A 54 -11.85 7.58 3.85
C PRO A 54 -11.45 7.24 2.40
N PHE A 55 -12.39 6.76 1.56
CA PHE A 55 -12.18 6.47 0.13
C PHE A 55 -13.42 6.85 -0.69
N PRO A 56 -13.62 8.15 -0.98
CA PRO A 56 -14.81 8.67 -1.66
C PRO A 56 -14.96 8.17 -3.10
N ASP A 57 -16.20 8.22 -3.63
CA ASP A 57 -16.51 7.70 -4.97
C ASP A 57 -15.81 8.44 -6.09
N ASP A 58 -15.64 9.74 -6.00
CA ASP A 58 -14.85 10.51 -6.97
C ASP A 58 -13.36 10.09 -6.97
N THR A 59 -12.81 9.69 -5.82
CA THR A 59 -11.47 9.08 -5.75
C THR A 59 -11.44 7.73 -6.42
N LYS A 60 -12.49 6.90 -6.24
CA LYS A 60 -12.61 5.61 -6.93
C LYS A 60 -12.62 5.75 -8.44
N ASP A 61 -13.36 6.75 -8.95
CA ASP A 61 -13.45 7.02 -10.39
C ASP A 61 -12.11 7.47 -10.98
N ILE A 62 -11.41 8.36 -10.28
CA ILE A 62 -10.07 8.81 -10.67
C ILE A 62 -9.09 7.63 -10.68
N CYS A 63 -9.13 6.76 -9.66
CA CYS A 63 -8.27 5.57 -9.61
C CYS A 63 -8.54 4.61 -10.77
N LYS A 64 -9.83 4.34 -11.09
CA LYS A 64 -10.21 3.45 -12.18
C LYS A 64 -9.80 3.97 -13.57
N SER A 65 -9.87 5.28 -13.77
CA SER A 65 -9.55 5.91 -15.05
C SER A 65 -8.04 6.15 -15.25
N SER A 66 -7.22 5.88 -14.25
CA SER A 66 -5.77 6.08 -14.29
C SER A 66 -5.01 4.81 -14.68
N ASP A 67 -3.86 4.98 -15.32
CA ASP A 67 -2.94 3.87 -15.65
C ASP A 67 -2.22 3.33 -14.40
N ALA A 68 -1.97 4.20 -13.41
CA ALA A 68 -1.35 3.84 -12.14
C ALA A 68 -1.75 4.82 -11.04
N ILE A 69 -1.51 4.42 -9.81
CA ILE A 69 -1.77 5.22 -8.60
C ILE A 69 -0.43 5.49 -7.92
N LEU A 70 -0.12 6.75 -7.71
CA LEU A 70 0.95 7.18 -6.84
C LEU A 70 0.35 7.47 -5.47
N PHE A 71 0.74 6.69 -4.46
CA PHE A 71 0.13 6.68 -3.15
C PHE A 71 1.14 7.09 -2.07
N GLY A 72 0.74 8.03 -1.20
CA GLY A 72 1.57 8.54 -0.13
C GLY A 72 1.47 7.73 1.16
N ALA A 73 0.91 8.33 2.21
CA ALA A 73 0.79 7.70 3.52
C ALA A 73 -0.66 7.79 4.04
N ILE A 74 -1.05 6.85 4.89
CA ILE A 74 -2.34 6.83 5.57
C ILE A 74 -2.10 6.75 7.07
N GLY A 75 -2.89 7.47 7.82
CA GLY A 75 -2.93 7.47 9.27
C GLY A 75 -2.86 8.88 9.84
N ASP A 76 -3.63 9.09 10.90
CA ASP A 76 -3.63 10.32 11.67
C ASP A 76 -3.83 9.97 13.15
N PRO A 77 -2.92 10.38 14.05
CA PRO A 77 -3.01 10.11 15.48
C PRO A 77 -4.34 10.48 16.14
N LYS A 78 -5.07 11.42 15.55
CA LYS A 78 -6.43 11.80 15.99
C LYS A 78 -7.38 10.60 16.01
N TYR A 79 -7.24 9.67 15.05
CA TYR A 79 -8.10 8.48 14.95
C TYR A 79 -7.56 7.30 15.76
N ASP A 80 -6.24 7.21 15.96
CA ASP A 80 -5.61 6.14 16.73
C ASP A 80 -5.96 6.24 18.22
N ASN A 81 -6.06 7.46 18.74
CA ASN A 81 -6.34 7.74 20.15
C ASN A 81 -7.84 7.73 20.50
N ASP A 82 -8.73 7.55 19.52
CA ASP A 82 -10.17 7.44 19.76
C ASP A 82 -10.65 5.99 19.60
N PRO A 83 -10.83 5.24 20.71
CA PRO A 83 -11.34 3.87 20.65
C PRO A 83 -12.80 3.78 20.16
N LYS A 84 -13.53 4.91 20.11
CA LYS A 84 -14.91 5.00 19.62
C LYS A 84 -14.99 5.42 18.16
N ALA A 85 -13.89 5.68 17.51
CA ALA A 85 -13.87 6.03 16.10
C ALA A 85 -14.50 4.91 15.25
N LYS A 86 -15.64 5.22 14.62
CA LYS A 86 -16.39 4.27 13.77
C LYS A 86 -15.76 4.11 12.38
N ILE A 87 -14.98 5.09 11.95
CA ILE A 87 -14.33 5.15 10.64
C ILE A 87 -12.88 5.54 10.88
N ARG A 88 -11.96 4.79 10.30
CA ARG A 88 -10.52 5.03 10.40
C ARG A 88 -9.92 5.32 9.03
N PRO A 89 -8.83 6.10 8.94
CA PRO A 89 -8.11 6.34 7.69
C PRO A 89 -7.71 5.05 6.97
N GLU A 90 -7.31 4.02 7.72
CA GLU A 90 -6.87 2.71 7.22
C GLU A 90 -8.01 1.94 6.53
N ASP A 91 -9.26 2.18 6.89
CA ASP A 91 -10.42 1.57 6.22
C ASP A 91 -10.44 1.96 4.74
N GLY A 92 -10.05 3.21 4.41
CA GLY A 92 -9.92 3.67 3.04
C GLY A 92 -8.85 2.92 2.24
N LEU A 93 -7.72 2.59 2.88
CA LEU A 93 -6.67 1.79 2.26
C LEU A 93 -7.14 0.36 1.99
N LEU A 94 -7.83 -0.26 2.95
CA LEU A 94 -8.37 -1.61 2.81
C LEU A 94 -9.45 -1.67 1.73
N GLU A 95 -10.36 -0.69 1.71
CA GLU A 95 -11.40 -0.57 0.69
C GLU A 95 -10.77 -0.38 -0.70
N MET A 96 -9.80 0.51 -0.85
CA MET A 96 -9.08 0.74 -2.11
C MET A 96 -8.43 -0.53 -2.65
N ARG A 97 -7.73 -1.29 -1.80
CA ARG A 97 -7.11 -2.57 -2.18
C ARG A 97 -8.13 -3.57 -2.71
N LYS A 98 -9.26 -3.70 -2.04
CA LYS A 98 -10.35 -4.60 -2.42
C LYS A 98 -11.03 -4.12 -3.71
N PHE A 99 -11.36 -2.84 -3.78
CA PHE A 99 -12.08 -2.24 -4.91
C PHE A 99 -11.29 -2.32 -6.22
N LEU A 100 -9.98 -2.12 -6.17
CA LEU A 100 -9.09 -2.17 -7.32
C LEU A 100 -8.46 -3.55 -7.56
N GLY A 101 -8.72 -4.53 -6.70
CA GLY A 101 -8.14 -5.87 -6.81
C GLY A 101 -6.62 -5.90 -6.59
N LEU A 102 -6.09 -5.03 -5.74
CA LEU A 102 -4.65 -4.93 -5.44
C LEU A 102 -4.25 -6.04 -4.46
N TYR A 103 -4.11 -7.26 -4.96
CA TYR A 103 -3.90 -8.45 -4.13
C TYR A 103 -2.45 -8.68 -3.71
N ALA A 104 -1.48 -8.17 -4.46
CA ALA A 104 -0.07 -8.44 -4.22
C ALA A 104 0.67 -7.18 -3.74
N ASN A 105 1.22 -7.23 -2.53
CA ASN A 105 2.21 -6.27 -2.07
C ASN A 105 3.61 -6.83 -2.33
N ILE A 106 4.39 -6.13 -3.12
CA ILE A 106 5.75 -6.52 -3.51
C ILE A 106 6.73 -5.63 -2.77
N ARG A 107 7.54 -6.21 -1.89
CA ARG A 107 8.50 -5.50 -1.05
C ARG A 107 9.92 -5.97 -1.31
N PRO A 108 10.67 -5.33 -2.20
CA PRO A 108 12.09 -5.61 -2.36
C PRO A 108 12.87 -5.08 -1.13
N VAL A 109 13.76 -5.93 -0.63
CA VAL A 109 14.68 -5.61 0.47
C VAL A 109 16.09 -5.85 -0.04
N LYS A 110 16.87 -4.77 -0.14
CA LYS A 110 18.25 -4.83 -0.61
C LYS A 110 19.13 -3.96 0.28
N THR A 111 20.29 -4.49 0.65
CA THR A 111 21.28 -3.73 1.37
C THR A 111 22.20 -2.98 0.41
N TYR A 112 22.37 -1.69 0.65
CA TYR A 112 23.32 -0.83 -0.05
C TYR A 112 24.56 -0.63 0.81
N ASN A 113 25.73 -0.89 0.28
CA ASN A 113 27.00 -0.80 1.02
C ASN A 113 27.20 0.55 1.73
N SER A 114 26.78 1.63 1.09
CA SER A 114 26.82 3.00 1.65
C SER A 114 25.92 3.22 2.87
N LEU A 115 24.96 2.32 3.15
CA LEU A 115 23.99 2.44 4.23
C LEU A 115 24.21 1.42 5.35
N ILE A 116 25.15 0.48 5.20
CA ILE A 116 25.39 -0.60 6.18
C ILE A 116 25.72 -0.05 7.57
N GLU A 117 26.53 1.00 7.64
CA GLU A 117 26.98 1.59 8.93
C GLU A 117 25.87 2.29 9.71
N TYR A 118 24.77 2.68 9.05
CA TYR A 118 23.60 3.30 9.68
C TYR A 118 22.59 2.28 10.22
N SER A 119 22.83 0.99 10.01
CA SER A 119 21.91 -0.06 10.48
C SER A 119 22.25 -0.47 11.91
N PRO A 120 21.23 -0.77 12.74
CA PRO A 120 21.43 -1.35 14.08
C PRO A 120 21.91 -2.82 14.02
N LEU A 121 21.87 -3.46 12.85
CA LEU A 121 22.27 -4.85 12.67
C LEU A 121 23.78 -4.96 12.39
N LYS A 122 24.37 -6.07 12.80
CA LYS A 122 25.79 -6.36 12.53
C LYS A 122 26.05 -6.45 11.02
N ASN A 123 27.13 -5.82 10.54
CA ASN A 123 27.50 -5.76 9.11
C ASN A 123 27.56 -7.13 8.44
N LYS A 124 27.99 -8.18 9.15
CA LYS A 124 28.04 -9.56 8.63
C LYS A 124 26.68 -10.14 8.25
N ILE A 125 25.58 -9.65 8.89
CA ILE A 125 24.21 -10.10 8.63
C ILE A 125 23.65 -9.36 7.40
N LEU A 126 24.06 -8.11 7.19
CA LEU A 126 23.55 -7.24 6.13
C LEU A 126 24.20 -7.48 4.77
N LYS A 127 25.42 -8.01 4.79
CA LYS A 127 26.20 -8.19 3.56
C LYS A 127 25.46 -9.11 2.58
N ASN A 128 25.25 -8.61 1.35
CA ASN A 128 24.59 -9.32 0.25
C ASN A 128 23.11 -9.66 0.49
N VAL A 129 22.43 -8.98 1.42
CA VAL A 129 20.97 -9.13 1.56
C VAL A 129 20.29 -8.58 0.31
N ASP A 130 19.56 -9.45 -0.38
CA ASP A 130 18.72 -9.13 -1.54
C ASP A 130 17.60 -10.16 -1.63
N PHE A 131 16.40 -9.80 -1.15
CA PHE A 131 15.21 -10.63 -1.25
C PHE A 131 13.96 -9.80 -1.52
N VAL A 132 12.88 -10.45 -1.94
CA VAL A 132 11.60 -9.80 -2.19
C VAL A 132 10.51 -10.53 -1.41
N VAL A 133 9.70 -9.80 -0.65
CA VAL A 133 8.51 -10.32 0.03
C VAL A 133 7.30 -10.12 -0.87
N PHE A 134 6.59 -11.19 -1.17
CA PHE A 134 5.28 -11.16 -1.82
C PHE A 134 4.22 -11.42 -0.76
N ARG A 135 3.34 -10.42 -0.54
CA ARG A 135 2.29 -10.51 0.48
C ARG A 135 0.92 -10.41 -0.16
N GLU A 136 0.06 -11.41 0.10
CA GLU A 136 -1.37 -11.32 -0.25
C GLU A 136 -2.04 -10.25 0.62
N LEU A 137 -2.84 -9.38 -0.01
CA LEU A 137 -3.42 -8.20 0.65
C LEU A 137 -4.94 -8.19 0.74
N THR A 138 -5.65 -9.07 0.06
CA THR A 138 -7.12 -9.01 -0.03
C THR A 138 -7.83 -10.18 0.65
N GLY A 139 -7.06 -11.03 1.32
CA GLY A 139 -7.54 -12.11 2.20
C GLY A 139 -6.96 -12.00 3.62
N GLY A 140 -7.14 -13.05 4.40
CA GLY A 140 -6.56 -13.20 5.73
C GLY A 140 -7.26 -12.39 6.82
N ILE A 141 -6.50 -12.00 7.83
CA ILE A 141 -6.99 -11.35 9.05
C ILE A 141 -7.67 -10.00 8.83
N TYR A 142 -7.30 -9.26 7.78
CA TYR A 142 -7.88 -7.94 7.50
C TYR A 142 -9.34 -8.00 7.04
N PHE A 143 -9.78 -9.13 6.48
CA PHE A 143 -11.11 -9.30 5.89
C PHE A 143 -11.90 -10.45 6.52
N GLY A 144 -11.32 -11.14 7.50
CA GLY A 144 -11.98 -12.17 8.27
C GLY A 144 -13.05 -11.62 9.22
N LYS A 145 -13.94 -12.49 9.69
CA LYS A 145 -14.90 -12.11 10.72
C LYS A 145 -14.18 -11.83 12.03
N LYS A 146 -14.56 -10.75 12.68
CA LYS A 146 -14.04 -10.37 13.99
C LYS A 146 -15.17 -9.82 14.87
N GLY A 147 -14.99 -9.91 16.16
CA GLY A 147 -15.99 -9.42 17.10
C GLY A 147 -15.68 -9.76 18.54
N ILE A 148 -16.59 -9.34 19.40
CA ILE A 148 -16.62 -9.67 20.82
C ILE A 148 -17.94 -10.41 21.06
N SER A 149 -17.92 -11.45 21.92
CA SER A 149 -19.13 -12.16 22.34
C SER A 149 -20.06 -11.22 23.12
N ASP A 150 -21.36 -11.56 23.14
CA ASP A 150 -22.39 -10.72 23.77
C ASP A 150 -22.14 -10.49 25.27
N ASP A 151 -21.49 -11.47 25.94
CA ASP A 151 -21.08 -11.38 27.37
C ASP A 151 -19.78 -10.61 27.58
N GLY A 152 -19.13 -10.15 26.51
CA GLY A 152 -17.86 -9.41 26.56
C GLY A 152 -16.62 -10.25 26.95
N ASN A 153 -16.78 -11.55 27.20
CA ASN A 153 -15.71 -12.40 27.74
C ASN A 153 -14.80 -13.03 26.67
N LYS A 154 -15.20 -12.97 25.39
CA LYS A 154 -14.42 -13.54 24.27
C LYS A 154 -14.29 -12.52 23.16
N ALA A 155 -13.06 -12.32 22.70
CA ALA A 155 -12.77 -11.62 21.44
C ALA A 155 -12.24 -12.62 20.42
N TYR A 156 -12.65 -12.47 19.16
CA TYR A 156 -12.17 -13.32 18.07
C TYR A 156 -11.81 -12.49 16.84
N ASP A 157 -10.79 -12.94 16.14
CA ASP A 157 -10.36 -12.40 14.84
C ASP A 157 -9.94 -13.56 13.95
N THR A 158 -10.59 -13.71 12.79
CA THR A 158 -10.40 -14.86 11.91
C THR A 158 -9.48 -14.55 10.73
N CYS A 159 -8.53 -15.44 10.49
CA CYS A 159 -7.66 -15.41 9.33
C CYS A 159 -8.14 -16.45 8.31
N VAL A 160 -8.73 -15.98 7.20
CA VAL A 160 -9.31 -16.85 6.17
C VAL A 160 -8.71 -16.52 4.81
N TYR A 161 -8.19 -17.52 4.12
CA TYR A 161 -7.73 -17.44 2.74
C TYR A 161 -8.51 -18.38 1.84
N LYS A 162 -8.88 -17.90 0.65
CA LYS A 162 -9.43 -18.73 -0.42
C LYS A 162 -8.28 -19.39 -1.20
N LYS A 163 -8.55 -20.57 -1.76
CA LYS A 163 -7.59 -21.26 -2.64
C LYS A 163 -7.05 -20.34 -3.74
N SER A 164 -7.93 -19.59 -4.42
CA SER A 164 -7.54 -18.66 -5.48
C SER A 164 -6.64 -17.51 -5.01
N GLU A 165 -6.77 -17.08 -3.76
CA GLU A 165 -5.90 -16.05 -3.16
C GLU A 165 -4.50 -16.58 -2.94
N ILE A 166 -4.38 -17.82 -2.49
CA ILE A 166 -3.09 -18.51 -2.31
C ILE A 166 -2.44 -18.79 -3.67
N GLU A 167 -3.20 -19.32 -4.62
CA GLU A 167 -2.69 -19.64 -5.96
C GLU A 167 -2.13 -18.42 -6.69
N ARG A 168 -2.86 -17.30 -6.72
CA ARG A 168 -2.42 -16.10 -7.47
C ARG A 168 -1.15 -15.48 -6.89
N ILE A 169 -1.01 -15.40 -5.55
CA ILE A 169 0.21 -14.83 -4.94
C ILE A 169 1.39 -15.78 -5.10
N SER A 170 1.17 -17.09 -4.96
CA SER A 170 2.19 -18.10 -5.18
C SER A 170 2.70 -18.09 -6.62
N PHE A 171 1.78 -18.07 -7.60
CA PHE A 171 2.14 -18.00 -9.02
C PHE A 171 3.01 -16.76 -9.33
N LEU A 172 2.64 -15.59 -8.79
CA LEU A 172 3.43 -14.38 -8.96
C LEU A 172 4.82 -14.51 -8.34
N ALA A 173 4.90 -15.03 -7.10
CA ALA A 173 6.17 -15.19 -6.39
C ALA A 173 7.11 -16.20 -7.09
N PHE A 174 6.60 -17.34 -7.56
CA PHE A 174 7.38 -18.31 -8.33
C PHE A 174 7.91 -17.73 -9.64
N ASN A 175 7.08 -16.99 -10.38
CA ASN A 175 7.53 -16.34 -11.62
C ASN A 175 8.62 -15.29 -11.37
N GLU A 176 8.54 -14.55 -10.28
CA GLU A 176 9.59 -13.60 -9.93
C GLU A 176 10.86 -14.32 -9.42
N ALA A 177 10.74 -15.42 -8.70
CA ALA A 177 11.90 -16.24 -8.31
C ALA A 177 12.66 -16.80 -9.52
N LEU A 178 11.96 -17.17 -10.59
CA LEU A 178 12.57 -17.62 -11.87
C LEU A 178 13.46 -16.55 -12.51
N LYS A 179 13.10 -15.27 -12.38
CA LYS A 179 13.89 -14.12 -12.89
C LYS A 179 15.09 -13.75 -12.00
N ARG A 180 15.19 -14.35 -10.82
CA ARG A 180 16.23 -14.13 -9.82
C ARG A 180 17.05 -15.40 -9.59
N ASN A 181 17.37 -15.72 -8.35
CA ASN A 181 18.22 -16.86 -7.98
C ASN A 181 17.48 -18.21 -7.88
N LYS A 182 16.21 -18.29 -8.34
CA LYS A 182 15.36 -19.49 -8.31
C LYS A 182 15.18 -20.06 -6.91
N LYS A 183 15.15 -19.19 -5.90
CA LYS A 183 14.87 -19.56 -4.49
C LYS A 183 13.57 -18.87 -4.07
N LEU A 184 12.65 -19.63 -3.49
CA LEU A 184 11.40 -19.18 -2.88
C LEU A 184 11.25 -19.86 -1.52
#